data_1d9c9b23705a7f78d21503472592f6d4
#
_entry.id   1d9c9b23705a7f78d21503472592f6d4
#
_cell.length_a   1.000
_cell.length_b   1.000
_cell.length_c   1.000
_cell.angle_alpha   90.00
_cell.angle_beta   90.00
_cell.angle_gamma   90.00
#
_symmetry.space_group_name_H-M   'P 1'
#
loop_
_entity.id
_entity.type
_entity.pdbx_description
1 polymer ?
#
loop_
_entity_poly.entity_id
_entity_poly.type
_entity_poly.pdbx_seq_one_letter_code
_entity_poly.pdbx_strand_id
1 'polypeptide(L)'
;MLSVVVSILLSIFTPPVDYDISLAGNFGEPRPNHFHGGLDIRTEGVEGKHVYAIGDGYVSRITVGKYGFGNAVYITHPTGQTSVYCHLKSFSPRIKAALRRYQYQHKTCEADARLTPLDVPVSQGQFIALSGNTGHSTAPHLHLEVHDTKTWNMLDPYQFLSESIEDSVAPQIHAVMAIPQKGGTFDGIATPSTFSPQRPAARAWGRVGFALWADDYMQGSYNHYGIHETLLYVDGNMVFHSVVDDIPVRMNRMVNAWGYYEHWLRHK
;
A
#
# COMPACT_ATOMS: atom_id res chain seq x y z
N MET A 1 -30.44 -28.91 -13.96
CA MET A 1 -29.64 -27.86 -14.64
C MET A 1 -29.01 -26.97 -13.60
N LEU A 2 -27.71 -27.06 -13.42
CA LEU A 2 -26.96 -26.21 -12.49
C LEU A 2 -26.59 -24.93 -13.26
N SER A 3 -27.24 -23.79 -12.96
CA SER A 3 -26.82 -22.49 -13.50
C SER A 3 -25.55 -22.06 -12.77
N VAL A 4 -24.42 -22.15 -13.45
CA VAL A 4 -23.19 -21.50 -12.99
C VAL A 4 -23.32 -20.00 -13.30
N VAL A 5 -23.60 -19.19 -12.28
CA VAL A 5 -23.49 -17.73 -12.40
C VAL A 5 -22.00 -17.41 -12.29
N VAL A 6 -21.35 -17.21 -13.43
CA VAL A 6 -20.02 -16.62 -13.48
C VAL A 6 -20.21 -15.14 -13.23
N SER A 7 -20.00 -14.68 -11.99
CA SER A 7 -19.82 -13.26 -11.70
C SER A 7 -18.50 -12.85 -12.32
N ILE A 8 -18.54 -12.21 -13.47
CA ILE A 8 -17.41 -11.43 -13.99
C ILE A 8 -17.31 -10.22 -13.05
N LEU A 9 -16.38 -10.27 -12.09
CA LEU A 9 -15.93 -9.08 -11.38
C LEU A 9 -15.18 -8.25 -12.42
N LEU A 10 -15.89 -7.39 -13.14
CA LEU A 10 -15.28 -6.30 -13.88
C LEU A 10 -14.52 -5.45 -12.86
N SER A 11 -13.23 -5.24 -13.07
CA SER A 11 -12.44 -4.31 -12.28
C SER A 11 -13.19 -2.98 -12.23
N ILE A 12 -13.57 -2.56 -11.01
CA ILE A 12 -14.36 -1.33 -10.82
C ILE A 12 -13.51 -0.11 -11.16
N PHE A 13 -12.19 -0.26 -11.12
CA PHE A 13 -11.20 0.80 -11.35
C PHE A 13 -10.29 0.48 -12.53
N THR A 14 -9.79 1.54 -13.18
CA THR A 14 -8.80 1.46 -14.27
C THR A 14 -7.43 1.95 -13.80
N PRO A 15 -6.33 1.61 -14.52
CA PRO A 15 -5.01 2.11 -14.18
C PRO A 15 -4.95 3.64 -14.06
N PRO A 16 -4.18 4.17 -13.08
CA PRO A 16 -3.98 5.61 -12.94
C PRO A 16 -2.96 6.18 -13.93
N VAL A 17 -2.34 5.33 -14.75
CA VAL A 17 -1.31 5.67 -15.75
C VAL A 17 -1.62 4.98 -17.07
N ASP A 18 -1.05 5.45 -18.17
CA ASP A 18 -1.25 4.96 -19.54
C ASP A 18 -0.09 4.08 -20.07
N TYR A 19 0.64 3.46 -19.15
CA TYR A 19 1.73 2.54 -19.42
C TYR A 19 1.70 1.38 -18.39
N ASP A 20 2.49 0.33 -18.66
CA ASP A 20 2.57 -0.85 -17.81
C ASP A 20 3.02 -0.48 -16.39
N ILE A 21 2.26 -0.92 -15.39
CA ILE A 21 2.53 -0.59 -13.99
C ILE A 21 3.70 -1.42 -13.48
N SER A 22 4.76 -0.73 -13.06
CA SER A 22 5.84 -1.31 -12.25
C SER A 22 5.90 -0.59 -10.90
N LEU A 23 6.02 -1.34 -9.83
CA LEU A 23 6.00 -0.79 -8.48
C LEU A 23 7.42 -0.47 -7.97
N ALA A 24 7.52 0.56 -7.14
CA ALA A 24 8.67 0.87 -6.29
C ALA A 24 8.43 0.42 -4.84
N GLY A 25 7.18 0.29 -4.42
CA GLY A 25 6.75 -0.21 -3.12
C GLY A 25 5.29 -0.65 -3.17
N ASN A 26 4.93 -1.69 -2.41
CA ASN A 26 3.57 -2.20 -2.32
C ASN A 26 2.86 -1.76 -1.04
N PHE A 27 1.54 -2.04 -0.98
CA PHE A 27 0.73 -1.79 0.20
C PHE A 27 1.18 -2.67 1.39
N GLY A 28 1.12 -2.11 2.59
CA GLY A 28 1.48 -2.83 3.81
C GLY A 28 2.98 -3.10 4.00
N GLU A 29 3.84 -2.70 3.07
CA GLU A 29 5.29 -2.80 3.22
C GLU A 29 5.74 -2.14 4.53
N PRO A 30 6.47 -2.85 5.40
CA PRO A 30 7.01 -2.26 6.64
C PRO A 30 8.05 -1.18 6.34
N ARG A 31 7.75 0.05 6.73
CA ARG A 31 8.67 1.19 6.66
C ARG A 31 9.03 1.68 8.06
N PRO A 32 10.07 2.51 8.25
CA PRO A 32 10.36 3.07 9.56
C PRO A 32 9.14 3.76 10.19
N ASN A 33 8.62 3.17 11.28
CA ASN A 33 7.50 3.67 12.07
C ASN A 33 6.11 3.67 11.41
N HIS A 34 5.92 3.08 10.23
CA HIS A 34 4.59 2.98 9.61
C HIS A 34 4.54 1.86 8.57
N PHE A 35 3.33 1.38 8.27
CA PHE A 35 3.07 0.60 7.07
C PHE A 35 2.92 1.52 5.87
N HIS A 36 3.37 1.09 4.71
CA HIS A 36 3.11 1.79 3.47
C HIS A 36 1.61 1.76 3.13
N GLY A 37 0.98 2.92 2.96
CA GLY A 37 -0.48 3.05 2.83
C GLY A 37 -1.03 2.88 1.42
N GLY A 38 -0.19 2.61 0.43
CA GLY A 38 -0.62 2.53 -0.96
C GLY A 38 0.37 1.81 -1.88
N LEU A 39 0.31 2.12 -3.16
CA LEU A 39 1.27 1.65 -4.17
C LEU A 39 2.14 2.81 -4.64
N ASP A 40 3.45 2.61 -4.66
CA ASP A 40 4.39 3.52 -5.31
C ASP A 40 4.61 3.09 -6.75
N ILE A 41 3.91 3.73 -7.68
CA ILE A 41 3.98 3.43 -9.11
C ILE A 41 5.15 4.19 -9.73
N ARG A 42 6.06 3.46 -10.38
CA ARG A 42 7.23 4.05 -11.06
C ARG A 42 6.81 4.95 -12.22
N THR A 43 7.50 6.07 -12.36
CA THR A 43 7.34 7.02 -13.47
C THR A 43 8.59 7.10 -14.34
N GLU A 44 9.32 5.98 -14.48
CA GLU A 44 10.59 5.88 -15.23
C GLU A 44 11.67 6.87 -14.74
N GLY A 45 11.61 7.25 -13.46
CA GLY A 45 12.54 8.20 -12.85
C GLY A 45 12.32 9.67 -13.26
N VAL A 46 11.21 9.99 -13.94
CA VAL A 46 10.92 11.35 -14.40
C VAL A 46 9.61 11.87 -13.81
N GLU A 47 9.53 13.18 -13.69
CA GLU A 47 8.29 13.88 -13.40
C GLU A 47 7.51 14.20 -14.68
N GLY A 48 6.19 14.39 -14.56
CA GLY A 48 5.36 14.88 -15.65
C GLY A 48 4.65 13.81 -16.46
N LYS A 49 4.66 12.56 -16.03
CA LYS A 49 3.80 11.51 -16.60
C LYS A 49 2.33 11.83 -16.28
N HIS A 50 1.44 11.52 -17.21
CA HIS A 50 0.01 11.72 -17.01
C HIS A 50 -0.54 10.83 -15.91
N VAL A 51 -1.41 11.39 -15.09
CA VAL A 51 -2.14 10.70 -14.03
C VAL A 51 -3.63 10.81 -14.29
N TYR A 52 -4.33 9.70 -14.22
CA TYR A 52 -5.75 9.56 -14.55
C TYR A 52 -6.55 9.12 -13.33
N ALA A 53 -7.83 9.53 -13.29
CA ALA A 53 -8.76 9.06 -12.26
C ALA A 53 -9.05 7.57 -12.46
N ILE A 54 -8.85 6.76 -11.42
CA ILE A 54 -9.09 5.30 -11.49
C ILE A 54 -10.57 4.94 -11.63
N GLY A 55 -11.48 5.83 -11.23
CA GLY A 55 -12.93 5.61 -11.29
C GLY A 55 -13.72 6.91 -11.41
N ASP A 56 -15.00 6.77 -11.72
CA ASP A 56 -15.96 7.89 -11.67
C ASP A 56 -16.06 8.44 -10.25
N GLY A 57 -16.34 9.75 -10.13
CA GLY A 57 -16.49 10.38 -8.83
C GLY A 57 -16.38 11.90 -8.89
N TYR A 58 -15.86 12.47 -7.81
CA TYR A 58 -15.55 13.90 -7.76
C TYR A 58 -14.32 14.16 -6.91
N VAL A 59 -13.58 15.21 -7.22
CA VAL A 59 -12.48 15.66 -6.39
C VAL A 59 -13.05 16.20 -5.08
N SER A 60 -12.88 15.46 -4.00
CA SER A 60 -13.40 15.80 -2.68
C SER A 60 -12.42 16.66 -1.86
N ARG A 61 -11.11 16.58 -2.18
CA ARG A 61 -10.09 17.35 -1.49
C ARG A 61 -8.87 17.57 -2.39
N ILE A 62 -8.23 18.74 -2.25
CA ILE A 62 -6.93 19.06 -2.88
C ILE A 62 -6.01 19.55 -1.77
N THR A 63 -4.81 18.96 -1.66
CA THR A 63 -3.78 19.47 -0.76
C THR A 63 -2.57 19.98 -1.52
N VAL A 64 -1.96 21.03 -1.00
CA VAL A 64 -0.68 21.60 -1.45
C VAL A 64 0.14 21.91 -0.21
N GLY A 65 1.28 21.27 -0.07
CA GLY A 65 2.15 21.45 1.09
C GLY A 65 3.57 20.98 0.85
N LYS A 66 4.47 21.31 1.78
CA LYS A 66 5.91 21.00 1.69
C LYS A 66 6.23 19.58 2.16
N TYR A 67 5.36 18.96 2.97
CA TYR A 67 5.60 17.71 3.67
C TYR A 67 4.52 16.70 3.35
N GLY A 68 4.69 15.45 3.83
CA GLY A 68 3.72 14.39 3.65
C GLY A 68 3.47 14.10 2.17
N PHE A 69 2.22 14.12 1.75
CA PHE A 69 1.80 13.84 0.37
C PHE A 69 2.16 14.93 -0.64
N GLY A 70 2.64 16.09 -0.17
CA GLY A 70 2.93 17.22 -1.05
C GLY A 70 1.69 17.75 -1.74
N ASN A 71 1.73 17.81 -3.07
CA ASN A 71 0.55 18.09 -3.88
C ASN A 71 -0.24 16.79 -4.05
N ALA A 72 -1.49 16.77 -3.57
CA ALA A 72 -2.34 15.59 -3.71
C ALA A 72 -3.78 15.93 -4.08
N VAL A 73 -4.41 14.96 -4.78
CA VAL A 73 -5.83 14.97 -5.16
C VAL A 73 -6.52 13.77 -4.53
N TYR A 74 -7.67 14.00 -3.94
CA TYR A 74 -8.55 12.99 -3.38
C TYR A 74 -9.82 12.91 -4.22
N ILE A 75 -10.17 11.72 -4.70
CA ILE A 75 -11.38 11.49 -5.47
C ILE A 75 -12.28 10.52 -4.70
N THR A 76 -13.46 10.99 -4.34
CA THR A 76 -14.48 10.15 -3.70
C THR A 76 -15.36 9.52 -4.78
N HIS A 77 -15.46 8.19 -4.73
CA HIS A 77 -16.18 7.36 -5.69
C HIS A 77 -17.56 6.95 -5.16
N PRO A 78 -18.56 6.78 -6.05
CA PRO A 78 -19.90 6.32 -5.64
C PRO A 78 -19.90 4.89 -5.07
N THR A 79 -18.86 4.13 -5.34
CA THR A 79 -18.62 2.76 -4.83
C THR A 79 -18.23 2.69 -3.35
N GLY A 80 -18.00 3.86 -2.71
CA GLY A 80 -17.69 3.96 -1.28
C GLY A 80 -16.21 4.05 -0.95
N GLN A 81 -15.32 4.11 -1.94
CA GLN A 81 -13.90 4.35 -1.77
C GLN A 81 -13.53 5.81 -2.06
N THR A 82 -12.37 6.21 -1.54
CA THR A 82 -11.68 7.46 -1.91
C THR A 82 -10.27 7.13 -2.36
N SER A 83 -9.93 7.45 -3.61
CA SER A 83 -8.56 7.35 -4.11
C SER A 83 -7.77 8.62 -3.85
N VAL A 84 -6.49 8.48 -3.52
CA VAL A 84 -5.58 9.58 -3.17
C VAL A 84 -4.33 9.48 -4.04
N TYR A 85 -4.07 10.52 -4.81
CA TYR A 85 -2.93 10.64 -5.74
C TYR A 85 -1.96 11.65 -5.19
N CYS A 86 -0.74 11.21 -4.86
CA CYS A 86 0.22 12.00 -4.12
C CYS A 86 1.48 12.35 -4.92
N HIS A 87 2.30 13.23 -4.33
CA HIS A 87 3.59 13.70 -4.86
C HIS A 87 3.49 14.39 -6.23
N LEU A 88 2.31 14.91 -6.58
CA LEU A 88 2.02 15.45 -7.90
C LEU A 88 2.84 16.71 -8.21
N LYS A 89 3.25 16.85 -9.48
CA LYS A 89 3.91 18.05 -10.01
C LYS A 89 2.92 19.18 -10.23
N SER A 90 1.77 18.86 -10.83
CA SER A 90 0.73 19.83 -11.15
C SER A 90 -0.61 19.15 -11.38
N PHE A 91 -1.67 19.93 -11.34
CA PHE A 91 -3.05 19.46 -11.52
C PHE A 91 -3.57 19.81 -12.92
N SER A 92 -4.61 19.08 -13.37
CA SER A 92 -5.36 19.41 -14.58
C SER A 92 -5.96 20.81 -14.50
N PRO A 93 -6.30 21.44 -15.64
CA PRO A 93 -6.79 22.83 -15.64
C PRO A 93 -8.01 23.05 -14.74
N ARG A 94 -8.95 22.10 -14.70
CA ARG A 94 -10.18 22.20 -13.89
C ARG A 94 -9.86 22.12 -12.39
N ILE A 95 -9.04 21.18 -11.99
CA ILE A 95 -8.59 21.02 -10.59
C ILE A 95 -7.77 22.24 -10.17
N LYS A 96 -6.87 22.72 -11.04
CA LYS A 96 -6.06 23.91 -10.80
C LYS A 96 -6.91 25.18 -10.63
N ALA A 97 -8.02 25.30 -11.37
CA ALA A 97 -8.94 26.43 -11.21
C ALA A 97 -9.64 26.41 -9.84
N ALA A 98 -10.08 25.22 -9.36
CA ALA A 98 -10.66 25.08 -8.03
C ALA A 98 -9.64 25.40 -6.92
N LEU A 99 -8.40 24.89 -7.04
CA LEU A 99 -7.30 25.21 -6.12
C LEU A 99 -7.02 26.71 -6.06
N ARG A 100 -6.93 27.37 -7.23
CA ARG A 100 -6.69 28.83 -7.28
C ARG A 100 -7.77 29.62 -6.56
N ARG A 101 -9.03 29.28 -6.74
CA ARG A 101 -10.14 29.94 -6.01
C ARG A 101 -9.92 29.85 -4.50
N TYR A 102 -9.59 28.68 -3.99
CA TYR A 102 -9.29 28.46 -2.58
C TYR A 102 -8.09 29.32 -2.13
N GLN A 103 -6.96 29.28 -2.86
CA GLN A 103 -5.73 29.99 -2.52
C GLN A 103 -5.95 31.52 -2.49
N TYR A 104 -6.67 32.09 -3.47
CA TYR A 104 -7.00 33.52 -3.49
C TYR A 104 -7.93 33.92 -2.34
N GLN A 105 -8.94 33.10 -2.07
CA GLN A 105 -9.88 33.34 -0.99
C GLN A 105 -9.19 33.35 0.39
N HIS A 106 -8.24 32.43 0.59
CA HIS A 106 -7.54 32.29 1.86
C HIS A 106 -6.17 33.00 1.90
N LYS A 107 -5.78 33.67 0.81
CA LYS A 107 -4.50 34.39 0.69
C LYS A 107 -3.29 33.53 1.07
N THR A 108 -3.22 32.30 0.58
CA THR A 108 -2.19 31.30 0.90
C THR A 108 -1.70 30.58 -0.35
N CYS A 109 -0.45 30.11 -0.34
CA CYS A 109 0.09 29.21 -1.37
C CYS A 109 -0.15 27.76 -1.03
N GLU A 110 -0.23 27.40 0.25
CA GLU A 110 -0.61 26.06 0.71
C GLU A 110 -2.13 25.88 0.63
N ALA A 111 -2.60 24.65 0.58
CA ALA A 111 -4.02 24.35 0.51
C ALA A 111 -4.39 23.06 1.24
N ASP A 112 -5.55 23.09 1.84
CA ASP A 112 -6.35 21.93 2.23
C ASP A 112 -7.81 22.24 1.84
N ALA A 113 -8.06 22.21 0.54
CA ALA A 113 -9.34 22.61 -0.04
C ALA A 113 -10.29 21.42 -0.10
N ARG A 114 -11.40 21.50 0.63
CA ARG A 114 -12.50 20.52 0.56
C ARG A 114 -13.53 20.99 -0.46
N LEU A 115 -13.96 20.07 -1.32
CA LEU A 115 -14.86 20.34 -2.43
C LEU A 115 -16.14 19.50 -2.32
N THR A 116 -17.17 19.95 -3.01
CA THR A 116 -18.45 19.24 -3.12
C THR A 116 -18.55 18.46 -4.45
N PRO A 117 -19.48 17.52 -4.58
CA PRO A 117 -19.67 16.77 -5.84
C PRO A 117 -19.91 17.65 -7.07
N LEU A 118 -20.41 18.88 -6.90
CA LEU A 118 -20.72 19.81 -8.00
C LEU A 118 -19.50 20.62 -8.46
N ASP A 119 -18.43 20.72 -7.65
CA ASP A 119 -17.28 21.57 -7.96
C ASP A 119 -16.42 20.99 -9.08
N VAL A 120 -15.97 19.75 -8.91
CA VAL A 120 -15.06 19.07 -9.85
C VAL A 120 -15.46 17.60 -9.98
N PRO A 121 -16.56 17.27 -10.69
CA PRO A 121 -16.84 15.89 -11.08
C PRO A 121 -15.77 15.39 -12.04
N VAL A 122 -15.44 14.10 -11.95
CA VAL A 122 -14.45 13.40 -12.80
C VAL A 122 -15.03 12.08 -13.29
N SER A 123 -14.60 11.68 -14.48
CA SER A 123 -14.92 10.37 -15.04
C SER A 123 -13.70 9.45 -14.94
N GLN A 124 -13.95 8.15 -14.90
CA GLN A 124 -12.92 7.13 -15.00
C GLN A 124 -12.03 7.36 -16.23
N GLY A 125 -10.72 7.23 -16.09
CA GLY A 125 -9.75 7.49 -17.15
C GLY A 125 -9.57 8.98 -17.49
N GLN A 126 -10.21 9.90 -16.78
CA GLN A 126 -10.00 11.33 -17.00
C GLN A 126 -8.63 11.77 -16.52
N PHE A 127 -7.90 12.56 -17.32
CA PHE A 127 -6.65 13.21 -16.90
C PHE A 127 -6.89 14.17 -15.73
N ILE A 128 -6.16 13.97 -14.63
CA ILE A 128 -6.31 14.75 -13.38
C ILE A 128 -5.06 15.51 -12.98
N ALA A 129 -3.86 14.99 -13.29
CA ALA A 129 -2.62 15.58 -12.81
C ALA A 129 -1.41 15.10 -13.63
N LEU A 130 -0.25 15.70 -13.35
CA LEU A 130 1.06 15.20 -13.75
C LEU A 130 1.79 14.64 -12.51
N SER A 131 2.43 13.48 -12.66
CA SER A 131 3.28 12.89 -11.63
C SER A 131 4.45 13.81 -11.27
N GLY A 132 4.98 13.69 -10.07
CA GLY A 132 6.03 14.58 -9.58
C GLY A 132 6.89 13.95 -8.48
N ASN A 133 7.44 14.82 -7.65
CA ASN A 133 8.30 14.48 -6.52
C ASN A 133 8.11 15.47 -5.36
N THR A 134 6.88 15.96 -5.14
CA THR A 134 6.57 16.95 -4.09
C THR A 134 6.32 16.26 -2.75
N GLY A 135 6.48 17.00 -1.64
CA GLY A 135 6.28 16.48 -0.30
C GLY A 135 7.43 15.59 0.18
N HIS A 136 7.11 14.54 0.94
CA HIS A 136 8.09 13.59 1.47
C HIS A 136 8.34 12.46 0.46
N SER A 137 9.11 12.74 -0.56
CA SER A 137 9.46 11.80 -1.62
C SER A 137 10.94 11.91 -1.98
N THR A 138 11.60 10.79 -2.21
CA THR A 138 13.04 10.71 -2.53
C THR A 138 13.34 10.66 -4.02
N ALA A 139 12.37 10.24 -4.84
CA ALA A 139 12.50 10.14 -6.28
C ALA A 139 11.13 10.26 -6.96
N PRO A 140 11.06 10.67 -8.26
CA PRO A 140 9.81 10.77 -8.98
C PRO A 140 9.03 9.46 -9.01
N HIS A 141 7.78 9.46 -8.53
CA HIS A 141 6.83 8.35 -8.59
C HIS A 141 5.40 8.87 -8.39
N LEU A 142 4.42 8.03 -8.63
CA LEU A 142 3.04 8.26 -8.21
C LEU A 142 2.75 7.37 -6.99
N HIS A 143 2.50 7.97 -5.83
CA HIS A 143 1.94 7.25 -4.69
C HIS A 143 0.42 7.29 -4.77
N LEU A 144 -0.20 6.11 -4.85
CA LEU A 144 -1.64 5.93 -4.95
C LEU A 144 -2.15 5.18 -3.71
N GLU A 145 -3.07 5.81 -2.97
CA GLU A 145 -3.82 5.13 -1.90
C GLU A 145 -5.28 4.95 -2.29
N VAL A 146 -5.91 3.92 -1.74
CA VAL A 146 -7.37 3.73 -1.75
C VAL A 146 -7.84 3.61 -0.30
N HIS A 147 -8.84 4.39 0.07
CA HIS A 147 -9.42 4.39 1.41
C HIS A 147 -10.89 4.01 1.37
N ASP A 148 -11.37 3.32 2.38
CA ASP A 148 -12.81 3.29 2.67
C ASP A 148 -13.26 4.69 3.08
N THR A 149 -14.23 5.25 2.38
CA THR A 149 -14.65 6.65 2.58
C THR A 149 -15.24 6.91 3.96
N LYS A 150 -15.85 5.91 4.62
CA LYS A 150 -16.55 6.06 5.90
C LYS A 150 -15.60 5.88 7.08
N THR A 151 -14.80 4.82 7.06
CA THR A 151 -13.88 4.46 8.16
C THR A 151 -12.53 5.13 8.02
N TRP A 152 -12.18 5.55 6.80
CA TRP A 152 -10.88 6.06 6.41
C TRP A 152 -9.74 5.04 6.57
N ASN A 153 -10.08 3.74 6.63
CA ASN A 153 -9.08 2.68 6.56
C ASN A 153 -8.38 2.71 5.20
N MET A 154 -7.08 2.48 5.21
CA MET A 154 -6.30 2.26 3.99
C MET A 154 -6.59 0.84 3.48
N LEU A 155 -7.00 0.73 2.23
CA LEU A 155 -7.27 -0.54 1.55
C LEU A 155 -6.14 -0.82 0.56
N ASP A 156 -5.76 -2.08 0.38
CA ASP A 156 -4.76 -2.43 -0.62
C ASP A 156 -5.26 -2.07 -2.03
N PRO A 157 -4.62 -1.12 -2.74
CA PRO A 157 -5.05 -0.76 -4.08
C PRO A 157 -4.89 -1.90 -5.10
N TYR A 158 -4.03 -2.90 -4.82
CA TYR A 158 -3.88 -4.08 -5.67
C TYR A 158 -5.20 -4.83 -5.86
N GLN A 159 -6.06 -4.90 -4.82
CA GLN A 159 -7.38 -5.55 -4.91
C GLN A 159 -8.27 -4.95 -6.02
N PHE A 160 -8.05 -3.69 -6.37
CA PHE A 160 -8.84 -2.95 -7.34
C PHE A 160 -8.17 -2.85 -8.72
N LEU A 161 -6.84 -3.06 -8.78
CA LEU A 161 -6.01 -2.86 -9.97
C LEU A 161 -5.27 -4.12 -10.42
N SER A 162 -5.54 -5.28 -9.82
CA SER A 162 -4.81 -6.54 -10.07
C SER A 162 -4.78 -6.96 -11.54
N GLU A 163 -5.84 -6.66 -12.30
CA GLU A 163 -5.87 -6.95 -13.75
C GLU A 163 -4.88 -6.09 -14.56
N SER A 164 -4.37 -4.99 -13.95
CA SER A 164 -3.47 -4.02 -14.59
C SER A 164 -2.04 -4.11 -14.05
N ILE A 165 -1.79 -5.00 -13.08
CA ILE A 165 -0.49 -5.17 -12.43
C ILE A 165 -0.08 -6.62 -12.64
N GLU A 166 0.94 -6.84 -13.47
CA GLU A 166 1.47 -8.18 -13.70
C GLU A 166 2.39 -8.57 -12.55
N ASP A 167 1.98 -9.61 -11.81
CA ASP A 167 2.79 -10.23 -10.76
C ASP A 167 2.55 -11.74 -10.73
N SER A 168 3.62 -12.50 -11.00
CA SER A 168 3.64 -13.96 -10.96
C SER A 168 4.84 -14.50 -10.17
N VAL A 169 5.59 -13.62 -9.48
CA VAL A 169 6.76 -14.00 -8.71
C VAL A 169 6.33 -14.33 -7.28
N ALA A 170 6.55 -15.57 -6.86
CA ALA A 170 6.21 -15.98 -5.50
C ALA A 170 7.16 -15.35 -4.46
N PRO A 171 6.66 -15.00 -3.26
CA PRO A 171 7.47 -14.53 -2.16
C PRO A 171 8.57 -15.53 -1.78
N GLN A 172 9.69 -15.01 -1.26
CA GLN A 172 10.82 -15.83 -0.82
C GLN A 172 11.00 -15.73 0.69
N ILE A 173 11.04 -16.90 1.34
CA ILE A 173 11.37 -17.02 2.75
C ILE A 173 12.89 -17.19 2.88
N HIS A 174 13.56 -16.21 3.50
CA HIS A 174 15.01 -16.22 3.73
C HIS A 174 15.38 -16.95 5.00
N ALA A 175 14.64 -16.73 6.09
CA ALA A 175 14.86 -17.40 7.36
C ALA A 175 13.60 -17.43 8.23
N VAL A 176 13.55 -18.41 9.11
CA VAL A 176 12.60 -18.47 10.21
C VAL A 176 13.38 -18.47 11.52
N MET A 177 12.90 -17.71 12.51
CA MET A 177 13.46 -17.70 13.86
C MET A 177 12.47 -18.29 14.84
N ALA A 178 12.89 -19.25 15.63
CA ALA A 178 12.16 -19.69 16.82
C ALA A 178 12.54 -18.83 18.01
N ILE A 179 11.56 -18.42 18.79
CA ILE A 179 11.68 -17.52 19.95
C ILE A 179 11.06 -18.23 21.17
N PRO A 180 11.80 -19.13 21.84
CA PRO A 180 11.29 -19.78 23.03
C PRO A 180 10.99 -18.75 24.13
N GLN A 181 9.81 -18.87 24.73
CA GLN A 181 9.45 -18.11 25.92
C GLN A 181 9.98 -18.79 27.19
N LYS A 182 9.91 -18.13 28.33
CA LYS A 182 10.41 -18.67 29.62
C LYS A 182 9.91 -20.10 29.85
N GLY A 183 10.85 -21.05 29.97
CA GLY A 183 10.57 -22.47 30.14
C GLY A 183 10.29 -23.24 28.86
N GLY A 184 10.31 -22.57 27.71
CA GLY A 184 10.20 -23.22 26.40
C GLY A 184 11.56 -23.52 25.77
N THR A 185 11.58 -24.46 24.83
CA THR A 185 12.76 -24.78 24.00
C THR A 185 12.33 -25.08 22.57
N PHE A 186 13.25 -24.83 21.64
CA PHE A 186 13.13 -25.27 20.25
C PHE A 186 14.40 -26.05 19.91
N ASP A 187 14.27 -27.34 19.57
CA ASP A 187 15.36 -28.32 19.43
C ASP A 187 16.30 -28.39 20.62
N GLY A 188 15.77 -28.22 21.83
CA GLY A 188 16.54 -28.18 23.06
C GLY A 188 17.21 -26.84 23.36
N ILE A 189 17.10 -25.83 22.48
CA ILE A 189 17.65 -24.48 22.65
C ILE A 189 16.59 -23.59 23.32
N ALA A 190 16.96 -22.90 24.40
CA ALA A 190 16.07 -22.02 25.18
C ALA A 190 16.18 -20.53 24.78
N THR A 191 17.02 -20.19 23.81
CA THR A 191 17.24 -18.83 23.31
C THR A 191 16.78 -18.71 21.86
N PRO A 192 16.45 -17.47 21.35
CA PRO A 192 16.12 -17.27 19.97
C PRO A 192 17.18 -17.83 19.02
N SER A 193 16.75 -18.59 18.02
CA SER A 193 17.62 -19.22 17.02
C SER A 193 16.96 -19.28 15.65
N THR A 194 17.74 -19.00 14.61
CA THR A 194 17.29 -19.12 13.23
C THR A 194 17.46 -20.53 12.70
N PHE A 195 16.56 -20.94 11.80
CA PHE A 195 16.62 -22.22 11.12
C PHE A 195 16.14 -22.11 9.67
N SER A 196 16.52 -23.08 8.83
CA SER A 196 16.10 -23.11 7.42
C SER A 196 14.61 -23.39 7.29
N PRO A 197 13.88 -22.66 6.43
CA PRO A 197 12.48 -22.95 6.13
C PRO A 197 12.27 -24.31 5.44
N GLN A 198 13.29 -24.87 4.78
CA GLN A 198 13.25 -26.18 4.12
C GLN A 198 13.43 -27.37 5.09
N ARG A 199 13.59 -27.08 6.36
CA ARG A 199 13.79 -28.10 7.39
C ARG A 199 12.56 -29.00 7.52
N PRO A 200 12.70 -30.34 7.46
CA PRO A 200 11.54 -31.26 7.42
C PRO A 200 10.81 -31.41 8.77
N ALA A 201 11.48 -31.19 9.89
CA ALA A 201 10.89 -31.30 11.22
C ALA A 201 11.69 -30.53 12.27
N ALA A 202 11.02 -30.13 13.33
CA ALA A 202 11.60 -29.51 14.52
C ALA A 202 10.86 -30.01 15.77
N ARG A 203 11.50 -29.87 16.94
CA ARG A 203 10.89 -30.21 18.24
C ARG A 203 10.72 -28.96 19.07
N ALA A 204 9.48 -28.63 19.41
CA ALA A 204 9.18 -27.51 20.30
C ALA A 204 8.62 -28.05 21.64
N TRP A 205 9.03 -27.43 22.73
CA TRP A 205 8.47 -27.66 24.06
C TRP A 205 8.08 -26.34 24.71
N GLY A 206 6.96 -26.32 25.40
CA GLY A 206 6.43 -25.10 26.03
C GLY A 206 5.95 -24.07 25.01
N ARG A 207 6.06 -22.77 25.34
CA ARG A 207 5.67 -21.70 24.44
C ARG A 207 6.82 -21.27 23.56
N VAL A 208 6.62 -21.30 22.26
CA VAL A 208 7.59 -20.84 21.25
C VAL A 208 6.87 -19.90 20.29
N GLY A 209 7.39 -18.68 20.16
CA GLY A 209 7.00 -17.75 19.09
C GLY A 209 7.85 -17.99 17.84
N PHE A 210 7.38 -17.49 16.71
CA PHE A 210 8.13 -17.51 15.45
C PHE A 210 8.20 -16.12 14.85
N ALA A 211 9.35 -15.80 14.25
CA ALA A 211 9.51 -14.65 13.39
C ALA A 211 9.95 -15.11 12.00
N LEU A 212 9.45 -14.42 10.99
CA LEU A 212 9.70 -14.72 9.58
C LEU A 212 10.49 -13.57 8.96
N TRP A 213 11.55 -13.89 8.22
CA TRP A 213 12.18 -13.00 7.28
C TRP A 213 11.85 -13.48 5.88
N ALA A 214 11.02 -12.71 5.19
CA ALA A 214 10.59 -12.97 3.83
C ALA A 214 10.41 -11.65 3.10
N ASP A 215 10.64 -11.67 1.79
CA ASP A 215 10.38 -10.58 0.87
C ASP A 215 9.56 -11.10 -0.29
N ASP A 216 8.71 -10.24 -0.83
CA ASP A 216 8.03 -10.46 -2.09
C ASP A 216 8.77 -9.77 -3.22
N TYR A 217 8.53 -10.20 -4.47
CA TYR A 217 9.22 -9.75 -5.67
C TYR A 217 8.22 -9.59 -6.81
N MET A 218 8.59 -8.81 -7.83
CA MET A 218 7.79 -8.59 -9.02
C MET A 218 8.65 -8.67 -10.27
N GLN A 219 8.08 -9.12 -11.38
CA GLN A 219 8.78 -9.18 -12.67
C GLN A 219 9.35 -7.82 -13.05
N GLY A 220 10.59 -7.83 -13.58
CA GLY A 220 11.26 -6.62 -14.09
C GLY A 220 11.63 -5.60 -13.01
N SER A 221 11.53 -5.96 -11.72
CA SER A 221 11.91 -5.11 -10.59
C SER A 221 12.96 -5.79 -9.72
N TYR A 222 13.89 -4.98 -9.19
CA TYR A 222 14.87 -5.41 -8.18
C TYR A 222 14.44 -5.01 -6.76
N ASN A 223 13.22 -4.48 -6.60
CA ASN A 223 12.72 -4.08 -5.29
C ASN A 223 12.26 -5.31 -4.49
N HIS A 224 12.35 -5.16 -3.18
CA HIS A 224 11.77 -6.07 -2.21
C HIS A 224 10.45 -5.47 -1.75
N TYR A 225 9.42 -6.28 -1.66
CA TYR A 225 8.08 -5.87 -1.27
C TYR A 225 7.65 -6.54 0.03
N GLY A 226 6.69 -5.96 0.72
CA GLY A 226 6.05 -6.54 1.89
C GLY A 226 5.19 -7.75 1.52
N ILE A 227 5.07 -8.69 2.45
CA ILE A 227 4.26 -9.90 2.31
C ILE A 227 2.79 -9.57 2.56
N HIS A 228 1.92 -9.91 1.62
CA HIS A 228 0.48 -9.73 1.74
C HIS A 228 -0.16 -10.73 2.71
N GLU A 229 0.16 -12.02 2.57
CA GLU A 229 -0.45 -13.08 3.38
C GLU A 229 0.59 -14.00 4.04
N THR A 230 0.37 -14.34 5.30
CA THR A 230 1.23 -15.27 6.05
C THR A 230 0.38 -16.30 6.78
N LEU A 231 0.69 -17.57 6.56
CA LEU A 231 0.04 -18.73 7.19
C LEU A 231 1.10 -19.53 7.96
N LEU A 232 0.79 -19.94 9.18
CA LEU A 232 1.63 -20.88 9.94
C LEU A 232 0.83 -22.12 10.27
N TYR A 233 1.36 -23.26 9.89
CA TYR A 233 0.83 -24.58 10.23
C TYR A 233 1.77 -25.30 11.19
N VAL A 234 1.21 -25.92 12.21
CA VAL A 234 1.92 -26.80 13.13
C VAL A 234 1.19 -28.16 13.13
N ASP A 235 1.90 -29.23 12.83
CA ASP A 235 1.34 -30.59 12.73
C ASP A 235 0.09 -30.69 11.85
N GLY A 236 0.10 -29.95 10.74
CA GLY A 236 -1.01 -29.88 9.77
C GLY A 236 -2.17 -28.98 10.18
N ASN A 237 -2.15 -28.36 11.35
CA ASN A 237 -3.18 -27.42 11.81
C ASN A 237 -2.71 -25.97 11.61
N MET A 238 -3.58 -25.13 11.04
CA MET A 238 -3.32 -23.70 10.93
C MET A 238 -3.43 -23.05 12.32
N VAL A 239 -2.33 -22.47 12.79
CA VAL A 239 -2.25 -21.82 14.13
C VAL A 239 -2.08 -20.30 14.04
N PHE A 240 -1.77 -19.77 12.86
CA PHE A 240 -1.69 -18.34 12.61
C PHE A 240 -2.06 -18.04 11.16
N HIS A 241 -2.80 -16.96 10.97
CA HIS A 241 -3.14 -16.41 9.66
C HIS A 241 -3.13 -14.87 9.77
N SER A 242 -2.47 -14.23 8.85
CA SER A 242 -2.43 -12.79 8.72
C SER A 242 -2.55 -12.38 7.28
N VAL A 243 -3.42 -11.40 7.02
CA VAL A 243 -3.61 -10.73 5.73
C VAL A 243 -3.44 -9.24 5.93
N VAL A 244 -2.75 -8.58 4.99
CA VAL A 244 -2.47 -7.14 5.02
C VAL A 244 -3.19 -6.49 3.83
N ASP A 245 -4.50 -6.35 3.92
CA ASP A 245 -5.40 -5.82 2.87
C ASP A 245 -6.23 -4.60 3.32
N ASP A 246 -6.35 -4.39 4.65
CA ASP A 246 -7.05 -3.28 5.29
C ASP A 246 -6.28 -2.85 6.54
N ILE A 247 -5.78 -1.62 6.55
CA ILE A 247 -5.04 -1.05 7.67
C ILE A 247 -5.78 0.18 8.21
N PRO A 248 -6.37 0.12 9.42
CA PRO A 248 -6.90 1.32 10.05
C PRO A 248 -5.81 2.37 10.22
N VAL A 249 -6.06 3.61 9.77
CA VAL A 249 -5.05 4.70 9.83
C VAL A 249 -4.48 4.89 11.23
N ARG A 250 -5.31 4.73 12.28
CA ARG A 250 -4.87 4.78 13.68
C ARG A 250 -3.86 3.69 14.06
N MET A 251 -3.84 2.57 13.31
CA MET A 251 -2.95 1.43 13.54
C MET A 251 -1.72 1.43 12.62
N ASN A 252 -1.59 2.40 11.72
CA ASN A 252 -0.48 2.46 10.78
C ASN A 252 0.90 2.37 11.46
N ARG A 253 1.03 2.97 12.65
CA ARG A 253 2.27 2.92 13.45
C ARG A 253 2.49 1.61 14.22
N MET A 254 1.55 0.67 14.15
CA MET A 254 1.69 -0.65 14.81
C MET A 254 2.67 -1.57 14.09
N VAL A 255 3.26 -1.16 12.98
CA VAL A 255 4.35 -1.87 12.30
C VAL A 255 5.47 -2.30 13.26
N ASN A 256 5.77 -1.51 14.28
CA ASN A 256 6.78 -1.82 15.30
C ASN A 256 6.37 -2.97 16.24
N ALA A 257 5.07 -3.25 16.36
CA ALA A 257 4.55 -4.40 17.09
C ALA A 257 4.31 -5.62 16.19
N TRP A 258 4.13 -5.38 14.90
CA TRP A 258 4.02 -6.42 13.88
C TRP A 258 5.36 -7.12 13.62
N GLY A 259 6.44 -6.35 13.44
CA GLY A 259 7.78 -6.86 13.22
C GLY A 259 8.49 -7.28 14.52
N TYR A 260 9.45 -8.21 14.42
CA TYR A 260 10.38 -8.47 15.53
C TYR A 260 11.38 -7.29 15.62
N TYR A 261 10.91 -6.17 16.15
CA TYR A 261 11.55 -4.86 16.10
C TYR A 261 12.94 -4.83 16.75
N GLU A 262 13.12 -5.55 17.87
CA GLU A 262 14.44 -5.65 18.54
C GLU A 262 15.50 -6.28 17.65
N HIS A 263 15.13 -7.31 16.88
CA HIS A 263 16.04 -7.97 15.95
C HIS A 263 16.37 -7.03 14.78
N TRP A 264 15.35 -6.39 14.21
CA TRP A 264 15.49 -5.44 13.11
C TRP A 264 16.41 -4.27 13.48
N LEU A 265 16.29 -3.69 14.69
CA LEU A 265 17.16 -2.62 15.16
C LEU A 265 18.64 -3.01 15.28
N ARG A 266 18.94 -4.30 15.57
CA ARG A 266 20.31 -4.78 15.76
C ARG A 266 21.02 -5.15 14.45
N HIS A 267 20.25 -5.37 13.38
CA HIS A 267 20.77 -5.91 12.11
C HIS A 267 20.53 -4.98 10.91
N LYS A 268 20.24 -3.71 11.20
CA LYS A 268 20.01 -2.65 10.23
C LYS A 268 21.33 -2.10 9.66
#